data_5355c78f297465deec3e9150413931bb
#
_entry.id   5355c78f297465deec3e9150413931bb
#
_cell.length_a   1.000
_cell.length_b   1.000
_cell.length_c   1.000
_cell.angle_alpha   90.00
_cell.angle_beta   90.00
_cell.angle_gamma   90.00
#
_symmetry.space_group_name_H-M   'P 1'
#
loop_
_entity.id
_entity.type
_entity.pdbx_description
1 polymer ?
#
loop_
_entity_poly.entity_id
_entity_poly.type
_entity_poly.pdbx_seq_one_letter_code
_entity_poly.pdbx_strand_id
1 'polypeptide(L)'
;MMTDKEVLLLRRKLDLLLRTGKLLMESAADTNRIERNMKRVAAFMGIPEEKLHIDIRWTMIMVNVSDERNSFSKFQKCEKHGINMTAISQVSKLSWRAIEQDYSLDKYEEELEKIVHQPRNYTPYICLLYTS
;
A
#
# COMPACT_ATOMS: atom_id res chain seq x y z
N MET A 1 -1.33 -21.57 17.82
CA MET A 1 -0.03 -20.96 17.58
C MET A 1 0.27 -20.96 16.10
N MET A 2 0.80 -19.88 15.58
CA MET A 2 1.11 -19.83 14.16
C MET A 2 2.36 -20.62 13.84
N THR A 3 2.35 -21.31 12.70
CA THR A 3 3.53 -22.03 12.24
C THR A 3 4.54 -21.04 11.66
N ASP A 4 5.77 -21.46 11.45
CA ASP A 4 6.79 -20.61 10.84
C ASP A 4 6.38 -20.16 9.43
N LYS A 5 5.70 -21.03 8.67
CA LYS A 5 5.21 -20.67 7.34
C LYS A 5 4.15 -19.59 7.41
N GLU A 6 3.25 -19.68 8.38
CA GLU A 6 2.20 -18.67 8.56
C GLU A 6 2.80 -17.31 8.93
N VAL A 7 3.81 -17.31 9.80
CA VAL A 7 4.52 -16.08 10.19
C VAL A 7 5.21 -15.45 8.98
N LEU A 8 5.91 -16.25 8.19
CA LEU A 8 6.59 -15.75 6.99
C LEU A 8 5.61 -15.18 5.97
N LEU A 9 4.48 -15.87 5.79
CA LEU A 9 3.42 -15.40 4.89
C LEU A 9 2.83 -14.08 5.38
N LEU A 10 2.56 -13.98 6.67
CA LEU A 10 2.04 -12.75 7.24
C LEU A 10 3.03 -11.60 7.07
N ARG A 11 4.31 -11.84 7.30
CA ARG A 11 5.35 -10.82 7.08
C ARG A 11 5.37 -10.34 5.64
N ARG A 12 5.26 -11.26 4.69
CA ARG A 12 5.20 -10.90 3.28
C ARG A 12 3.99 -10.04 2.95
N LYS A 13 2.83 -10.42 3.50
CA LYS A 13 1.60 -9.65 3.32
C LYS A 13 1.75 -8.23 3.87
N LEU A 14 2.29 -8.10 5.08
CA LEU A 14 2.49 -6.79 5.70
C LEU A 14 3.51 -5.96 4.92
N ASP A 15 4.56 -6.58 4.40
CA ASP A 15 5.54 -5.89 3.57
C ASP A 15 4.90 -5.31 2.30
N LEU A 16 4.11 -6.12 1.59
CA LEU A 16 3.42 -5.67 0.38
C LEU A 16 2.39 -4.60 0.70
N LEU A 17 1.70 -4.72 1.83
CA LEU A 17 0.74 -3.73 2.28
C LEU A 17 1.43 -2.39 2.55
N LEU A 18 2.58 -2.44 3.23
CA LEU A 18 3.36 -1.23 3.51
C LEU A 18 3.95 -0.62 2.25
N ARG A 19 4.39 -1.43 1.29
CA ARG A 19 4.87 -0.91 0.00
C ARG A 19 3.77 -0.18 -0.75
N THR A 20 2.55 -0.69 -0.68
CA THR A 20 1.38 -0.04 -1.28
C THR A 20 1.15 1.32 -0.65
N GLY A 21 1.15 1.36 0.68
CA GLY A 21 0.98 2.61 1.43
C GLY A 21 2.11 3.60 1.17
N LYS A 22 3.34 3.10 1.10
CA LYS A 22 4.51 3.94 0.81
C LYS A 22 4.37 4.62 -0.55
N LEU A 23 4.00 3.86 -1.58
CA LEU A 23 3.84 4.42 -2.92
C LEU A 23 2.77 5.51 -2.92
N LEU A 24 1.65 5.27 -2.25
CA LEU A 24 0.57 6.26 -2.15
C LEU A 24 1.02 7.51 -1.40
N MET A 25 1.70 7.34 -0.26
CA MET A 25 2.17 8.47 0.52
C MET A 25 3.22 9.28 -0.25
N GLU A 26 4.15 8.62 -0.91
CA GLU A 26 5.18 9.28 -1.70
C GLU A 26 4.63 9.93 -2.96
N SER A 27 3.44 9.52 -3.39
CA SER A 27 2.72 10.14 -4.50
C SER A 27 1.76 11.23 -4.04
N ALA A 28 1.82 11.59 -2.76
CA ALA A 28 1.02 12.65 -2.13
C ALA A 28 -0.48 12.38 -2.10
N ALA A 29 -0.87 11.12 -2.00
CA ALA A 29 -2.28 10.77 -1.73
C ALA A 29 -2.65 11.26 -0.34
N ASP A 30 -3.91 11.65 -0.15
CA ASP A 30 -4.36 12.04 1.18
C ASP A 30 -4.51 10.82 2.11
N THR A 31 -4.52 11.07 3.41
CA THR A 31 -4.56 10.01 4.41
C THR A 31 -5.76 9.07 4.24
N ASN A 32 -6.93 9.62 3.92
CA ASN A 32 -8.12 8.80 3.74
C ASN A 32 -7.99 7.86 2.55
N ARG A 33 -7.39 8.32 1.47
CA ARG A 33 -7.17 7.50 0.28
C ARG A 33 -6.14 6.41 0.55
N ILE A 34 -5.06 6.76 1.25
CA ILE A 34 -4.03 5.79 1.63
C ILE A 34 -4.68 4.68 2.47
N GLU A 35 -5.41 5.06 3.49
CA GLU A 35 -6.06 4.11 4.40
C GLU A 35 -7.06 3.21 3.67
N ARG A 36 -7.92 3.78 2.83
CA ARG A 36 -8.90 3.00 2.06
C ARG A 36 -8.24 1.98 1.16
N ASN A 37 -7.20 2.38 0.43
CA ASN A 37 -6.51 1.46 -0.47
C ASN A 37 -5.77 0.38 0.30
N MET A 38 -5.13 0.72 1.40
CA MET A 38 -4.44 -0.27 2.23
C MET A 38 -5.43 -1.27 2.83
N LYS A 39 -6.60 -0.82 3.29
CA LYS A 39 -7.64 -1.73 3.80
C LYS A 39 -8.16 -2.66 2.71
N ARG A 40 -8.32 -2.15 1.50
CA ARG A 40 -8.77 -2.97 0.36
C ARG A 40 -7.72 -4.03 0.02
N VAL A 41 -6.46 -3.66 0.00
CA VAL A 41 -5.36 -4.60 -0.25
C VAL A 41 -5.27 -5.63 0.88
N ALA A 42 -5.44 -5.20 2.12
CA ALA A 42 -5.46 -6.13 3.26
C ALA A 42 -6.61 -7.13 3.14
N ALA A 43 -7.78 -6.68 2.71
CA ALA A 43 -8.92 -7.58 2.48
C ALA A 43 -8.60 -8.59 1.37
N PHE A 44 -7.97 -8.12 0.29
CA PHE A 44 -7.50 -9.01 -0.77
C PHE A 44 -6.55 -10.08 -0.21
N MET A 45 -5.70 -9.71 0.73
CA MET A 45 -4.75 -10.65 1.33
C MET A 45 -5.36 -11.54 2.41
N GLY A 46 -6.65 -11.39 2.71
CA GLY A 46 -7.32 -12.16 3.73
C GLY A 46 -7.07 -11.70 5.15
N ILE A 47 -6.64 -10.45 5.34
CA ILE A 47 -6.46 -9.89 6.69
C ILE A 47 -7.76 -9.21 7.10
N PRO A 48 -8.44 -9.69 8.15
CA PRO A 48 -9.69 -9.09 8.60
C PRO A 48 -9.50 -7.66 9.09
N GLU A 49 -10.43 -6.79 8.75
CA GLU A 49 -10.34 -5.38 9.13
C GLU A 49 -10.31 -5.20 10.65
N GLU A 50 -11.06 -6.00 11.39
CA GLU A 50 -11.10 -5.88 12.84
C GLU A 50 -9.77 -6.27 13.51
N LYS A 51 -8.88 -6.95 12.81
CA LYS A 51 -7.57 -7.32 13.34
C LYS A 51 -6.46 -6.40 12.87
N LEU A 52 -6.77 -5.50 11.93
CA LEU A 52 -5.78 -4.64 11.31
C LEU A 52 -5.86 -3.23 11.87
N HIS A 53 -4.73 -2.69 12.28
CA HIS A 53 -4.61 -1.29 12.66
C HIS A 53 -3.56 -0.63 11.74
N ILE A 54 -3.94 0.49 11.13
CA ILE A 54 -3.06 1.26 10.27
C ILE A 54 -2.86 2.63 10.90
N ASP A 55 -1.62 3.02 11.13
CA ASP A 55 -1.29 4.32 11.70
C ASP A 55 -0.44 5.07 10.68
N ILE A 56 -0.99 6.18 10.16
CA ILE A 56 -0.33 6.98 9.14
C ILE A 56 0.17 8.27 9.78
N ARG A 57 1.48 8.45 9.76
CA ARG A 57 2.14 9.63 10.28
C ARG A 57 2.78 10.40 9.13
N TRP A 58 3.28 11.59 9.41
CA TRP A 58 3.85 12.47 8.39
C TRP A 58 4.88 11.81 7.48
N THR A 59 5.77 11.00 8.04
CA THR A 59 6.85 10.36 7.29
C THR A 59 6.92 8.87 7.49
N MET A 60 5.88 8.26 8.06
CA MET A 60 5.92 6.84 8.40
C MET A 60 4.53 6.24 8.39
N ILE A 61 4.45 5.00 7.95
CA ILE A 61 3.22 4.21 8.05
C ILE A 61 3.54 3.00 8.91
N MET A 62 2.69 2.70 9.86
CA MET A 62 2.78 1.49 10.66
C MET A 62 1.53 0.65 10.44
N VAL A 63 1.71 -0.65 10.35
CA VAL A 63 0.59 -1.60 10.34
C VAL A 63 0.78 -2.56 11.50
N ASN A 64 -0.31 -2.92 12.12
CA ASN A 64 -0.35 -3.92 13.17
C ASN A 64 -1.48 -4.88 12.88
N VAL A 65 -1.17 -6.18 12.96
CA VAL A 65 -2.19 -7.22 12.89
C VAL A 65 -2.15 -7.97 14.21
N SER A 66 -3.26 -8.01 14.89
CA SER A 66 -3.33 -8.66 16.20
C SER A 66 -4.55 -9.56 16.32
N ASP A 67 -4.36 -10.66 17.02
CA ASP A 67 -5.45 -11.52 17.44
C ASP A 67 -5.34 -11.70 18.95
N GLU A 68 -6.08 -12.64 19.52
CA GLU A 68 -6.11 -12.83 20.98
C GLU A 68 -4.76 -13.20 21.59
N ARG A 69 -3.84 -13.77 20.82
CA ARG A 69 -2.57 -14.29 21.32
C ARG A 69 -1.35 -13.64 20.72
N ASN A 70 -1.46 -13.13 19.51
CA ASN A 70 -0.31 -12.62 18.76
C ASN A 70 -0.55 -11.23 18.27
N SER A 71 0.52 -10.44 18.23
CA SER A 71 0.50 -9.11 17.67
C SER A 71 1.75 -8.92 16.83
N PHE A 72 1.58 -8.53 15.57
CA PHE A 72 2.68 -8.27 14.66
C PHE A 72 2.60 -6.85 14.15
N SER A 73 3.68 -6.11 14.31
CA SER A 73 3.75 -4.74 13.84
C SER A 73 4.90 -4.60 12.86
N LYS A 74 4.69 -3.78 11.85
CA LYS A 74 5.74 -3.43 10.91
C LYS A 74 5.54 -1.99 10.50
N PHE A 75 6.62 -1.26 10.26
CA PHE A 75 6.52 0.12 9.85
C PHE A 75 7.42 0.39 8.64
N GLN A 76 7.09 1.45 7.92
CA GLN A 76 7.79 1.87 6.72
C GLN A 76 7.97 3.37 6.74
N LYS A 77 9.22 3.82 6.62
CA LYS A 77 9.51 5.23 6.47
C LYS A 77 9.23 5.64 5.04
N CYS A 78 8.68 6.83 4.85
CA CYS A 78 8.28 7.32 3.54
C CYS A 78 8.91 8.69 3.27
N GLU A 79 9.22 8.95 2.01
CA GLU A 79 9.72 10.24 1.58
C GLU A 79 8.76 10.82 0.55
N LYS A 80 8.41 12.09 0.68
CA LYS A 80 7.48 12.70 -0.28
C LYS A 80 8.26 13.27 -1.45
N HIS A 81 7.85 12.88 -2.65
CA HIS A 81 8.53 13.33 -3.86
C HIS A 81 7.70 14.28 -4.72
N GLY A 82 6.44 14.44 -4.42
CA GLY A 82 5.53 15.28 -5.19
C GLY A 82 4.25 14.54 -5.56
N ILE A 83 3.35 15.20 -6.25
CA ILE A 83 2.03 14.64 -6.57
C ILE A 83 2.15 13.76 -7.81
N ASN A 84 1.74 12.51 -7.69
CA ASN A 84 1.71 11.57 -8.80
C ASN A 84 0.32 10.93 -8.88
N MET A 85 -0.62 11.63 -9.52
CA MET A 85 -2.00 11.17 -9.64
C MET A 85 -2.12 9.89 -10.44
N THR A 86 -1.23 9.66 -11.40
CA THR A 86 -1.23 8.44 -12.19
C THR A 86 -0.96 7.23 -11.32
N ALA A 87 0.08 7.30 -10.48
CA ALA A 87 0.39 6.21 -9.56
C ALA A 87 -0.75 5.95 -8.57
N ILE A 88 -1.34 7.02 -8.02
CA ILE A 88 -2.47 6.89 -7.09
C ILE A 88 -3.63 6.16 -7.76
N SER A 89 -3.97 6.57 -8.97
CA SER A 89 -5.07 5.94 -9.73
C SER A 89 -4.75 4.48 -10.05
N GLN A 90 -3.52 4.18 -10.43
CA GLN A 90 -3.12 2.82 -10.79
C GLN A 90 -3.11 1.89 -9.58
N VAL A 91 -2.69 2.37 -8.42
CA VAL A 91 -2.75 1.57 -7.19
C VAL A 91 -4.20 1.26 -6.82
N SER A 92 -5.08 2.26 -6.93
CA SER A 92 -6.49 2.04 -6.67
C SER A 92 -7.09 0.97 -7.59
N LYS A 93 -6.80 1.07 -8.89
CA LYS A 93 -7.26 0.08 -9.87
C LYS A 93 -6.67 -1.30 -9.60
N LEU A 94 -5.40 -1.37 -9.24
CA LEU A 94 -4.73 -2.62 -8.91
C LEU A 94 -5.40 -3.29 -7.71
N SER A 95 -5.74 -2.53 -6.68
CA SER A 95 -6.37 -3.09 -5.48
C SER A 95 -7.72 -3.74 -5.81
N TRP A 96 -8.49 -3.15 -6.73
CA TRP A 96 -9.75 -3.74 -7.19
C TRP A 96 -9.52 -4.96 -8.07
N ARG A 97 -8.58 -4.89 -9.01
CA ARG A 97 -8.28 -6.03 -9.89
C ARG A 97 -7.79 -7.24 -9.11
N ALA A 98 -7.00 -7.01 -8.07
CA ALA A 98 -6.48 -8.09 -7.25
C ALA A 98 -7.63 -8.88 -6.59
N ILE A 99 -8.66 -8.18 -6.15
CA ILE A 99 -9.85 -8.81 -5.58
C ILE A 99 -10.66 -9.50 -6.67
N GLU A 100 -10.99 -8.78 -7.75
CA GLU A 100 -11.85 -9.30 -8.80
C GLU A 100 -11.27 -10.50 -9.53
N GLN A 101 -9.98 -10.52 -9.74
CA GLN A 101 -9.31 -11.58 -10.48
C GLN A 101 -8.57 -12.57 -9.57
N ASP A 102 -8.74 -12.42 -8.27
CA ASP A 102 -8.14 -13.32 -7.27
C ASP A 102 -6.63 -13.50 -7.51
N TYR A 103 -5.89 -12.40 -7.54
CA TYR A 103 -4.46 -12.46 -7.79
C TYR A 103 -3.72 -13.23 -6.69
N SER A 104 -2.63 -13.89 -7.07
CA SER A 104 -1.68 -14.39 -6.08
C SER A 104 -0.87 -13.22 -5.53
N LEU A 105 -0.18 -13.43 -4.43
CA LEU A 105 0.72 -12.40 -3.90
C LEU A 105 1.84 -12.08 -4.88
N ASP A 106 2.33 -13.10 -5.60
CA ASP A 106 3.36 -12.89 -6.61
C ASP A 106 2.86 -11.97 -7.74
N LYS A 107 1.63 -12.20 -8.19
CA LYS A 107 1.03 -11.35 -9.23
C LYS A 107 0.82 -9.93 -8.74
N TYR A 108 0.34 -9.77 -7.50
CA TYR A 108 0.17 -8.45 -6.91
C TYR A 108 1.50 -7.71 -6.83
N GLU A 109 2.54 -8.38 -6.33
CA GLU A 109 3.87 -7.80 -6.21
C GLU A 109 4.41 -7.37 -7.59
N GLU A 110 4.24 -8.23 -8.59
CA GLU A 110 4.68 -7.92 -9.96
C GLU A 110 4.01 -6.68 -10.48
N GLU A 111 2.69 -6.56 -10.32
CA GLU A 111 1.94 -5.41 -10.80
C GLU A 111 2.26 -4.15 -10.01
N LEU A 112 2.46 -4.26 -8.71
CA LEU A 112 2.85 -3.14 -7.87
C LEU A 112 4.23 -2.61 -8.29
N GLU A 113 5.18 -3.49 -8.54
CA GLU A 113 6.52 -3.11 -8.96
C GLU A 113 6.51 -2.39 -10.33
N LYS A 114 5.62 -2.78 -11.23
CA LYS A 114 5.45 -2.07 -12.50
C LYS A 114 5.04 -0.61 -12.27
N ILE A 115 4.16 -0.36 -11.30
CA ILE A 115 3.74 1.00 -10.98
C ILE A 115 4.90 1.78 -10.35
N VAL A 116 5.63 1.14 -9.43
CA VAL A 116 6.75 1.79 -8.74
C VAL A 116 7.84 2.21 -9.73
N HIS A 117 8.12 1.37 -10.72
CA HIS A 117 9.23 1.61 -11.64
C HIS A 117 8.86 2.36 -12.92
N GLN A 118 7.58 2.70 -13.12
CA GLN A 118 7.21 3.48 -14.30
C GLN A 118 7.75 4.90 -14.20
N PRO A 119 7.97 5.59 -15.34
CA PRO A 119 8.40 6.98 -15.30
C PRO A 119 7.43 7.83 -14.49
N ARG A 120 7.98 8.62 -13.56
CA ARG A 120 7.14 9.42 -12.69
C ARG A 120 6.70 10.69 -13.41
N ASN A 121 5.40 10.77 -13.63
CA ASN A 121 4.81 11.97 -14.16
C ASN A 121 4.36 12.82 -12.98
N TYR A 122 5.24 13.56 -12.42
CA TYR A 122 4.82 14.56 -11.47
C TYR A 122 4.22 15.69 -12.27
N THR A 123 2.98 15.70 -12.34
CA THR A 123 2.29 16.72 -13.02
C THR A 123 2.41 17.99 -12.44
N PRO A 124 2.71 18.29 -12.01
CA PRO A 124 2.60 19.23 -11.62
C PRO A 124 2.67 20.55 -11.69
N TYR A 125 3.26 21.06 -10.74
CA TYR A 125 3.64 22.42 -10.71
C TYR A 125 4.24 22.87 -12.03
N ILE A 126 5.09 22.06 -12.64
CA ILE A 126 5.76 22.36 -13.88
C ILE A 126 4.76 22.55 -15.01
N CYS A 127 3.79 21.67 -15.14
CA CYS A 127 2.77 21.80 -16.16
C CYS A 127 1.90 23.01 -15.94
N LEU A 128 1.57 23.32 -14.70
CA LEU A 128 0.78 24.49 -14.38
C LEU A 128 1.55 25.76 -14.70
N LEU A 129 2.84 25.79 -14.45
CA LEU A 129 3.67 26.94 -14.76
C LEU A 129 3.81 27.17 -16.26
N TYR A 130 3.88 26.10 -17.04
CA TYR A 130 4.01 26.21 -18.48
C TYR A 130 2.70 26.47 -19.20
N THR A 131 1.58 26.08 -18.61
CA THR A 131 0.28 26.31 -19.23
C THR A 131 -0.37 27.59 -18.76
N SER A 132 0.15 28.18 -17.77
CA SER A 132 -0.32 29.48 -17.30
C SER A 132 0.55 30.58 -17.91
#